data_3b8798825ae264010b89767c5ea47bd5
#
_entry.id   3b8798825ae264010b89767c5ea47bd5
#
_cell.length_a   1.000
_cell.length_b   1.000
_cell.length_c   1.000
_cell.angle_alpha   90.00
_cell.angle_beta   90.00
_cell.angle_gamma   90.00
#
_symmetry.space_group_name_H-M   'P 1'
#
loop_
_entity.id
_entity.type
_entity.pdbx_description
1 polymer ?
#
loop_
_entity_poly.entity_id
_entity_poly.type
_entity_poly.pdbx_seq_one_letter_code
_entity_poly.pdbx_strand_id
1 'polypeptide(L)'
;CKQAAGKNQPDIIYVSHAKPNTISVDDIRTQLNNDIVIKPYSSKHKIYIVDEAEKMNQQAQNALLKTIEEPPAYAVILLLTINAESFLPTILSRCVTLNLKAVPDEKIKKFLMAHYQIPDYQADVCVAFAQGNVGKAIQLAASDDFNELKASALQLIKRLHDIDLYEMTEAVKQISEYKLQINDYFDLMMIWYRDVLYYKATKDVNGLIFKDEVYDIKRQAEQSSYNGIEEILQALSKAQVRLNANVNFDLVIELLLLTIKEN
;
A
#
# COMPACT_ATOMS: atom_id res chain seq x y z
N CYS A 1 22.21 9.28 -9.21
CA CYS A 1 23.25 10.13 -8.60
C CYS A 1 22.98 10.31 -7.12
N LYS A 2 24.04 10.33 -6.27
CA LYS A 2 23.93 10.43 -4.78
C LYS A 2 23.12 11.66 -4.32
N GLN A 3 23.28 12.83 -4.95
CA GLN A 3 22.53 14.05 -4.62
C GLN A 3 21.03 13.95 -4.89
N ALA A 4 20.65 13.29 -6.00
CA ALA A 4 19.23 13.07 -6.32
C ALA A 4 18.59 12.11 -5.33
N ALA A 5 19.26 11.00 -4.95
CA ALA A 5 18.79 10.05 -3.96
C ALA A 5 18.67 10.68 -2.56
N GLY A 6 19.54 11.62 -2.21
CA GLY A 6 19.49 12.39 -0.96
C GLY A 6 18.53 13.57 -0.96
N LYS A 7 17.75 13.79 -2.03
CA LYS A 7 16.86 14.95 -2.23
C LYS A 7 17.54 16.32 -2.09
N ASN A 8 18.86 16.37 -2.30
CA ASN A 8 19.69 17.59 -2.17
C ASN A 8 20.10 18.19 -3.54
N GLN A 9 19.45 17.78 -4.62
CA GLN A 9 19.74 18.32 -5.96
C GLN A 9 18.83 19.53 -6.22
N PRO A 10 19.38 20.75 -6.38
CA PRO A 10 18.56 21.96 -6.52
C PRO A 10 17.72 22.01 -7.82
N ASP A 11 18.14 21.26 -8.84
CA ASP A 11 17.43 21.18 -10.12
C ASP A 11 16.38 20.07 -10.17
N ILE A 12 16.11 19.38 -9.05
CA ILE A 12 15.00 18.43 -8.89
C ILE A 12 14.03 18.99 -7.86
N ILE A 13 12.85 19.37 -8.33
CA ILE A 13 11.82 20.03 -7.54
C ILE A 13 10.69 19.04 -7.31
N TYR A 14 10.44 18.71 -6.06
CA TYR A 14 9.28 17.95 -5.64
C TYR A 14 8.16 18.93 -5.31
N VAL A 15 7.08 18.92 -6.10
CA VAL A 15 5.93 19.78 -5.86
C VAL A 15 5.19 19.26 -4.63
N SER A 16 5.22 20.06 -3.57
CA SER A 16 4.51 19.77 -2.32
C SER A 16 3.12 20.41 -2.34
N HIS A 17 2.19 19.89 -1.55
CA HIS A 17 0.86 20.45 -1.40
C HIS A 17 0.50 20.60 0.09
N ALA A 18 -0.18 21.71 0.42
CA ALA A 18 -0.55 22.05 1.78
C ALA A 18 -1.73 21.18 2.31
N LYS A 19 -2.58 20.68 1.40
CA LYS A 19 -3.75 19.88 1.73
C LYS A 19 -3.50 18.41 1.43
N PRO A 20 -3.75 17.47 2.34
CA PRO A 20 -3.41 16.04 2.16
C PRO A 20 -4.03 15.40 0.90
N ASN A 21 -5.22 15.85 0.52
CA ASN A 21 -6.02 15.19 -0.53
C ASN A 21 -6.23 16.05 -1.79
N THR A 22 -5.53 17.18 -1.92
CA THR A 22 -5.75 18.08 -3.07
C THR A 22 -4.50 18.87 -3.39
N ILE A 23 -4.07 18.82 -4.65
CA ILE A 23 -3.07 19.72 -5.22
C ILE A 23 -3.83 20.89 -5.83
N SER A 24 -3.60 22.09 -5.29
CA SER A 24 -4.31 23.30 -5.71
C SER A 24 -3.64 23.99 -6.91
N VAL A 25 -4.36 24.94 -7.51
CA VAL A 25 -3.81 25.77 -8.57
C VAL A 25 -2.61 26.60 -8.11
N ASP A 26 -2.60 27.04 -6.85
CA ASP A 26 -1.52 27.85 -6.28
C ASP A 26 -0.25 27.01 -6.06
N ASP A 27 -0.39 25.75 -5.66
CA ASP A 27 0.74 24.81 -5.55
C ASP A 27 1.47 24.65 -6.91
N ILE A 28 0.70 24.48 -7.99
CA ILE A 28 1.26 24.36 -9.35
C ILE A 28 1.85 25.67 -9.83
N ARG A 29 1.15 26.80 -9.62
CA ARG A 29 1.64 28.10 -10.07
C ARG A 29 2.94 28.51 -9.41
N THR A 30 3.01 28.38 -8.10
CA THR A 30 4.17 28.85 -7.33
C THR A 30 5.39 27.96 -7.51
N GLN A 31 5.22 26.65 -7.45
CA GLN A 31 6.33 25.72 -7.40
C GLN A 31 6.76 25.23 -8.79
N LEU A 32 5.89 25.29 -9.81
CA LEU A 32 6.19 24.82 -11.15
C LEU A 32 6.16 25.95 -12.18
N ASN A 33 4.99 26.61 -12.40
CA ASN A 33 4.86 27.56 -13.52
C ASN A 33 5.75 28.80 -13.37
N ASN A 34 5.89 29.34 -12.16
CA ASN A 34 6.73 30.50 -11.91
C ASN A 34 8.22 30.16 -11.87
N ASP A 35 8.55 28.94 -11.44
CA ASP A 35 9.93 28.50 -11.29
C ASP A 35 10.54 27.94 -12.60
N ILE A 36 9.70 27.44 -13.52
CA ILE A 36 10.17 26.77 -14.73
C ILE A 36 10.90 27.72 -15.71
N VAL A 37 10.67 29.01 -15.61
CA VAL A 37 11.36 30.03 -16.41
C VAL A 37 12.82 30.23 -15.97
N ILE A 38 13.16 29.79 -14.76
CA ILE A 38 14.49 29.88 -14.19
C ILE A 38 15.32 28.69 -14.70
N LYS A 39 16.44 28.95 -15.35
CA LYS A 39 17.35 27.90 -15.86
C LYS A 39 17.86 26.99 -14.73
N PRO A 40 18.24 25.73 -15.04
CA PRO A 40 18.89 24.86 -14.07
C PRO A 40 20.16 25.49 -13.48
N TYR A 41 20.42 25.23 -12.21
CA TYR A 41 21.56 25.76 -11.50
C TYR A 41 22.84 24.98 -11.79
N SER A 42 22.78 23.65 -11.73
CA SER A 42 23.96 22.78 -11.81
C SER A 42 23.80 21.62 -12.82
N SER A 43 22.60 21.31 -13.26
CA SER A 43 22.30 20.20 -14.14
C SER A 43 21.96 20.64 -15.57
N LYS A 44 21.99 19.71 -16.51
CA LYS A 44 21.55 19.94 -17.89
C LYS A 44 20.02 20.15 -17.98
N HIS A 45 19.29 19.48 -17.08
CA HIS A 45 17.83 19.52 -17.04
C HIS A 45 17.34 19.92 -15.66
N LYS A 46 16.18 20.58 -15.62
CA LYS A 46 15.42 20.89 -14.42
C LYS A 46 14.21 19.97 -14.40
N ILE A 47 14.07 19.21 -13.33
CA ILE A 47 13.08 18.13 -13.23
C ILE A 47 12.05 18.51 -12.16
N TYR A 48 10.79 18.50 -12.55
CA TYR A 48 9.65 18.70 -11.65
C TYR A 48 8.97 17.35 -11.44
N ILE A 49 8.77 16.97 -10.20
CA ILE A 49 8.07 15.74 -9.82
C ILE A 49 6.81 16.13 -9.07
N VAL A 50 5.66 15.82 -9.65
CA VAL A 50 4.34 15.95 -9.01
C VAL A 50 3.90 14.56 -8.63
N ASP A 51 4.07 14.25 -7.35
CA ASP A 51 3.62 12.97 -6.80
C ASP A 51 2.11 13.00 -6.53
N GLU A 52 1.44 11.83 -6.57
CA GLU A 52 -0.01 11.71 -6.46
C GLU A 52 -0.77 12.74 -7.34
N ALA A 53 -0.33 12.89 -8.57
CA ALA A 53 -0.80 13.94 -9.47
C ALA A 53 -2.31 13.84 -9.81
N GLU A 54 -2.94 12.68 -9.55
CA GLU A 54 -4.40 12.51 -9.59
C GLU A 54 -5.15 13.39 -8.59
N LYS A 55 -4.46 13.89 -7.54
CA LYS A 55 -5.02 14.84 -6.56
C LYS A 55 -5.12 16.27 -7.09
N MET A 56 -4.58 16.57 -8.27
CA MET A 56 -4.75 17.89 -8.90
C MET A 56 -6.22 18.16 -9.21
N ASN A 57 -6.75 19.25 -8.65
CA ASN A 57 -8.07 19.70 -9.04
C ASN A 57 -8.05 20.23 -10.50
N GLN A 58 -9.23 20.38 -11.09
CA GLN A 58 -9.37 20.80 -12.50
C GLN A 58 -8.67 22.14 -12.80
N GLN A 59 -8.66 23.05 -11.85
CA GLN A 59 -8.00 24.36 -11.98
C GLN A 59 -6.47 24.22 -12.02
N ALA A 60 -5.91 23.34 -11.18
CA ALA A 60 -4.47 23.01 -11.17
C ALA A 60 -4.03 22.37 -12.49
N GLN A 61 -4.81 21.41 -12.99
CA GLN A 61 -4.57 20.77 -14.29
C GLN A 61 -4.61 21.81 -15.43
N ASN A 62 -5.60 22.68 -15.45
CA ASN A 62 -5.69 23.73 -16.47
C ASN A 62 -4.54 24.73 -16.39
N ALA A 63 -4.06 25.08 -15.19
CA ALA A 63 -2.92 25.96 -15.00
C ALA A 63 -1.61 25.36 -15.54
N LEU A 64 -1.50 24.03 -15.56
CA LEU A 64 -0.34 23.32 -16.06
C LEU A 64 -0.30 23.20 -17.60
N LEU A 65 -1.46 23.28 -18.28
CA LEU A 65 -1.57 23.05 -19.72
C LEU A 65 -0.60 23.92 -20.55
N LYS A 66 -0.55 25.22 -20.29
CA LYS A 66 0.33 26.15 -21.01
C LYS A 66 1.80 25.74 -20.90
N THR A 67 2.20 25.31 -19.74
CA THR A 67 3.57 24.89 -19.45
C THR A 67 3.94 23.56 -20.11
N ILE A 68 2.97 22.64 -20.22
CA ILE A 68 3.18 21.36 -20.92
C ILE A 68 3.18 21.54 -22.44
N GLU A 69 2.43 22.49 -22.97
CA GLU A 69 2.37 22.78 -24.41
C GLU A 69 3.71 23.30 -24.95
N GLU A 70 4.33 24.24 -24.25
CA GLU A 70 5.58 24.89 -24.65
C GLU A 70 6.61 24.88 -23.51
N PRO A 71 7.09 23.70 -23.09
CA PRO A 71 8.05 23.61 -22.01
C PRO A 71 9.43 24.10 -22.50
N PRO A 72 10.21 24.79 -21.63
CA PRO A 72 11.61 25.09 -21.94
C PRO A 72 12.39 23.78 -22.23
N ALA A 73 13.31 23.83 -23.18
CA ALA A 73 14.07 22.64 -23.64
C ALA A 73 14.86 21.92 -22.51
N TYR A 74 15.12 22.59 -21.40
CA TYR A 74 15.77 22.02 -20.23
C TYR A 74 14.80 21.43 -19.20
N ALA A 75 13.49 21.66 -19.33
CA ALA A 75 12.51 21.23 -18.34
C ALA A 75 12.00 19.82 -18.63
N VAL A 76 11.89 19.03 -17.55
CA VAL A 76 11.23 17.71 -17.57
C VAL A 76 10.18 17.70 -16.46
N ILE A 77 8.94 17.40 -16.82
CA ILE A 77 7.82 17.34 -15.86
C ILE A 77 7.38 15.87 -15.76
N LEU A 78 7.43 15.33 -14.55
CA LEU A 78 6.99 13.98 -14.22
C LEU A 78 5.72 14.06 -13.39
N LEU A 79 4.60 13.60 -13.93
CA LEU A 79 3.33 13.44 -13.24
C LEU A 79 3.21 11.98 -12.82
N LEU A 80 3.38 11.70 -11.52
CA LEU A 80 3.25 10.34 -10.98
C LEU A 80 1.82 10.11 -10.54
N THR A 81 1.21 9.03 -10.97
CA THR A 81 -0.19 8.72 -10.67
C THR A 81 -0.46 7.24 -10.67
N ILE A 82 -1.42 6.80 -9.86
CA ILE A 82 -1.99 5.45 -9.91
C ILE A 82 -3.24 5.38 -10.78
N ASN A 83 -3.81 6.55 -11.16
CA ASN A 83 -5.01 6.64 -11.97
C ASN A 83 -4.87 7.74 -13.05
N ALA A 84 -4.47 7.34 -14.25
CA ALA A 84 -4.33 8.25 -15.37
C ALA A 84 -5.67 8.83 -15.88
N GLU A 85 -6.80 8.15 -15.62
CA GLU A 85 -8.13 8.61 -16.06
C GLU A 85 -8.62 9.85 -15.29
N SER A 86 -7.99 10.18 -14.16
CA SER A 86 -8.26 11.42 -13.39
C SER A 86 -7.79 12.68 -14.09
N PHE A 87 -6.90 12.56 -15.09
CA PHE A 87 -6.41 13.68 -15.84
C PHE A 87 -7.35 14.11 -16.98
N LEU A 88 -7.36 15.41 -17.23
CA LEU A 88 -8.04 15.96 -18.39
C LEU A 88 -7.45 15.34 -19.69
N PRO A 89 -8.28 15.05 -20.70
CA PRO A 89 -7.79 14.53 -21.98
C PRO A 89 -6.74 15.45 -22.64
N THR A 90 -6.83 16.76 -22.35
CA THR A 90 -5.88 17.76 -22.81
C THR A 90 -4.49 17.62 -22.20
N ILE A 91 -4.37 17.13 -20.94
CA ILE A 91 -3.09 16.77 -20.32
C ILE A 91 -2.54 15.50 -20.95
N LEU A 92 -3.37 14.43 -21.01
CA LEU A 92 -2.95 13.13 -21.53
C LEU A 92 -2.46 13.21 -22.98
N SER A 93 -3.08 14.05 -23.82
CA SER A 93 -2.67 14.21 -25.23
C SER A 93 -1.30 14.89 -25.42
N ARG A 94 -0.78 15.52 -24.36
CA ARG A 94 0.51 16.25 -24.38
C ARG A 94 1.61 15.57 -23.56
N CYS A 95 1.27 14.49 -22.89
CA CYS A 95 2.20 13.72 -22.07
C CYS A 95 2.53 12.39 -22.75
N VAL A 96 3.75 11.91 -22.55
CA VAL A 96 4.12 10.54 -22.85
C VAL A 96 3.78 9.67 -21.65
N THR A 97 2.83 8.76 -21.82
CA THR A 97 2.43 7.85 -20.75
C THR A 97 3.37 6.67 -20.65
N LEU A 98 3.98 6.47 -19.49
CA LEU A 98 4.83 5.34 -19.15
C LEU A 98 4.12 4.47 -18.12
N ASN A 99 3.58 3.34 -18.57
CA ASN A 99 2.93 2.38 -17.68
C ASN A 99 3.97 1.48 -17.01
N LEU A 100 4.19 1.68 -15.71
CA LEU A 100 5.02 0.80 -14.90
C LEU A 100 4.26 -0.47 -14.56
N LYS A 101 4.87 -1.62 -14.82
CA LYS A 101 4.29 -2.92 -14.49
C LYS A 101 4.82 -3.39 -13.14
N ALA A 102 3.98 -4.14 -12.43
CA ALA A 102 4.40 -4.87 -11.23
C ALA A 102 5.63 -5.74 -11.53
N VAL A 103 6.61 -5.72 -10.64
CA VAL A 103 7.77 -6.58 -10.73
C VAL A 103 7.37 -7.99 -10.29
N PRO A 104 7.77 -9.06 -11.02
CA PRO A 104 7.47 -10.44 -10.63
C PRO A 104 8.00 -10.76 -9.21
N ASP A 105 7.18 -11.45 -8.44
CA ASP A 105 7.41 -11.77 -7.03
C ASP A 105 8.76 -12.44 -6.79
N GLU A 106 9.13 -13.41 -7.62
CA GLU A 106 10.42 -14.11 -7.57
C GLU A 106 11.64 -13.16 -7.66
N LYS A 107 11.51 -12.08 -8.44
CA LYS A 107 12.60 -11.11 -8.56
C LYS A 107 12.73 -10.23 -7.31
N ILE A 108 11.59 -9.82 -6.75
CA ILE A 108 11.55 -9.03 -5.51
C ILE A 108 12.10 -9.90 -4.37
N LYS A 109 11.63 -11.15 -4.26
CA LYS A 109 12.08 -12.09 -3.24
C LYS A 109 13.59 -12.28 -3.26
N LYS A 110 14.16 -12.61 -4.43
CA LYS A 110 15.61 -12.75 -4.60
C LYS A 110 16.38 -11.49 -4.23
N PHE A 111 15.84 -10.32 -4.59
CA PHE A 111 16.44 -9.04 -4.26
C PHE A 111 16.45 -8.80 -2.74
N LEU A 112 15.32 -9.03 -2.04
CA LEU A 112 15.22 -8.85 -0.59
C LEU A 112 16.17 -9.79 0.15
N MET A 113 16.20 -11.07 -0.20
CA MET A 113 17.09 -12.05 0.42
C MET A 113 18.58 -11.69 0.23
N ALA A 114 18.96 -11.23 -0.97
CA ALA A 114 20.35 -10.91 -1.29
C ALA A 114 20.84 -9.60 -0.64
N HIS A 115 19.99 -8.57 -0.53
CA HIS A 115 20.39 -7.23 -0.10
C HIS A 115 20.00 -6.90 1.34
N TYR A 116 18.92 -7.50 1.85
CA TYR A 116 18.39 -7.27 3.20
C TYR A 116 18.59 -8.47 4.13
N GLN A 117 19.10 -9.59 3.60
CA GLN A 117 19.42 -10.82 4.36
C GLN A 117 18.25 -11.37 5.18
N ILE A 118 17.02 -11.11 4.75
CA ILE A 118 15.84 -11.63 5.43
C ILE A 118 15.60 -13.10 5.04
N PRO A 119 15.02 -13.93 5.94
CA PRO A 119 14.68 -15.31 5.67
C PRO A 119 13.67 -15.47 4.53
N ASP A 120 13.69 -16.60 3.86
CA ASP A 120 12.80 -16.94 2.74
C ASP A 120 11.32 -16.72 3.06
N TYR A 121 10.85 -17.23 4.20
CA TYR A 121 9.45 -17.09 4.64
C TYR A 121 9.05 -15.63 4.93
N GLN A 122 9.97 -14.82 5.44
CA GLN A 122 9.72 -13.39 5.67
C GLN A 122 9.66 -12.63 4.34
N ALA A 123 10.52 -12.99 3.40
CA ALA A 123 10.49 -12.42 2.06
C ALA A 123 9.17 -12.74 1.33
N ASP A 124 8.61 -13.94 1.48
CA ASP A 124 7.30 -14.31 0.91
C ASP A 124 6.17 -13.39 1.42
N VAL A 125 6.14 -13.10 2.71
CA VAL A 125 5.16 -12.17 3.30
C VAL A 125 5.34 -10.74 2.74
N CYS A 126 6.56 -10.21 2.74
CA CYS A 126 6.84 -8.87 2.20
C CYS A 126 6.43 -8.74 0.72
N VAL A 127 6.69 -9.77 -0.08
CA VAL A 127 6.35 -9.81 -1.51
C VAL A 127 4.84 -9.84 -1.71
N ALA A 128 4.11 -10.66 -0.96
CA ALA A 128 2.65 -10.74 -1.02
C ALA A 128 2.00 -9.38 -0.72
N PHE A 129 2.50 -8.68 0.30
CA PHE A 129 2.04 -7.33 0.64
C PHE A 129 2.41 -6.27 -0.38
N ALA A 130 3.58 -6.40 -0.99
CA ALA A 130 4.10 -5.42 -1.94
C ALA A 130 3.39 -5.45 -3.29
N GLN A 131 2.77 -6.57 -3.67
CA GLN A 131 2.03 -6.74 -4.93
C GLN A 131 2.83 -6.21 -6.14
N GLY A 132 4.11 -6.55 -6.21
CA GLY A 132 5.00 -6.12 -7.28
C GLY A 132 5.65 -4.74 -7.10
N ASN A 133 5.39 -4.04 -5.99
CA ASN A 133 6.02 -2.77 -5.65
C ASN A 133 7.31 -3.00 -4.84
N VAL A 134 8.46 -2.85 -5.48
CA VAL A 134 9.77 -3.08 -4.85
C VAL A 134 10.03 -2.13 -3.69
N GLY A 135 9.62 -0.85 -3.80
CA GLY A 135 9.79 0.15 -2.73
C GLY A 135 9.02 -0.24 -1.46
N LYS A 136 7.75 -0.65 -1.61
CA LYS A 136 6.92 -1.17 -0.51
C LYS A 136 7.54 -2.43 0.09
N ALA A 137 8.03 -3.37 -0.72
CA ALA A 137 8.67 -4.59 -0.24
C ALA A 137 9.92 -4.29 0.62
N ILE A 138 10.73 -3.32 0.21
CA ILE A 138 11.91 -2.88 0.98
C ILE A 138 11.50 -2.26 2.32
N GLN A 139 10.50 -1.39 2.32
CA GLN A 139 9.99 -0.77 3.55
C GLN A 139 9.51 -1.82 4.55
N LEU A 140 8.72 -2.78 4.11
CA LEU A 140 8.21 -3.87 4.95
C LEU A 140 9.33 -4.75 5.49
N ALA A 141 10.34 -5.05 4.67
CA ALA A 141 11.47 -5.88 5.07
C ALA A 141 12.35 -5.22 6.15
N ALA A 142 12.39 -3.88 6.18
CA ALA A 142 13.19 -3.10 7.13
C ALA A 142 12.39 -2.53 8.32
N SER A 143 11.09 -2.81 8.39
CA SER A 143 10.19 -2.23 9.40
C SER A 143 9.99 -3.15 10.60
N ASP A 144 10.46 -2.72 11.76
CA ASP A 144 10.16 -3.40 13.03
C ASP A 144 8.68 -3.29 13.38
N ASP A 145 8.05 -2.14 13.14
CA ASP A 145 6.62 -1.91 13.35
C ASP A 145 5.75 -2.90 12.57
N PHE A 146 6.14 -3.22 11.32
CA PHE A 146 5.44 -4.21 10.52
C PHE A 146 5.59 -5.63 11.09
N ASN A 147 6.76 -5.96 11.62
CA ASN A 147 6.99 -7.26 12.26
C ASN A 147 6.15 -7.40 13.55
N GLU A 148 6.02 -6.34 14.35
CA GLU A 148 5.16 -6.30 15.54
C GLU A 148 3.69 -6.42 15.17
N LEU A 149 3.23 -5.66 14.18
CA LEU A 149 1.86 -5.72 13.67
C LEU A 149 1.54 -7.13 13.14
N LYS A 150 2.45 -7.75 12.38
CA LYS A 150 2.31 -9.14 11.91
C LYS A 150 2.19 -10.12 13.07
N ALA A 151 3.08 -10.02 14.06
CA ALA A 151 3.06 -10.90 15.23
C ALA A 151 1.75 -10.79 16.00
N SER A 152 1.28 -9.56 16.24
CA SER A 152 0.00 -9.27 16.90
C SER A 152 -1.19 -9.88 16.15
N ALA A 153 -1.26 -9.66 14.82
CA ALA A 153 -2.35 -10.17 13.99
C ALA A 153 -2.38 -11.71 13.98
N LEU A 154 -1.22 -12.36 13.78
CA LEU A 154 -1.14 -13.82 13.75
C LEU A 154 -1.45 -14.44 15.12
N GLN A 155 -0.97 -13.85 16.21
CA GLN A 155 -1.29 -14.31 17.57
C GLN A 155 -2.80 -14.25 17.84
N LEU A 156 -3.46 -13.18 17.43
CA LEU A 156 -4.91 -13.05 17.58
C LEU A 156 -5.66 -14.10 16.75
N ILE A 157 -5.37 -14.20 15.46
CA ILE A 157 -6.07 -15.12 14.54
C ILE A 157 -6.01 -16.56 15.03
N LYS A 158 -4.85 -16.99 15.51
CA LYS A 158 -4.63 -18.38 16.00
C LYS A 158 -5.48 -18.77 17.19
N ARG A 159 -5.87 -17.81 18.04
CA ARG A 159 -6.66 -18.05 19.26
C ARG A 159 -8.11 -17.59 19.17
N LEU A 160 -8.51 -16.93 18.06
CA LEU A 160 -9.78 -16.20 18.00
C LEU A 160 -11.01 -17.11 18.17
N HIS A 161 -10.93 -18.37 17.75
CA HIS A 161 -12.01 -19.33 17.94
C HIS A 161 -12.23 -19.73 19.42
N ASP A 162 -11.18 -19.65 20.23
CA ASP A 162 -11.17 -20.14 21.62
C ASP A 162 -11.41 -19.05 22.66
N ILE A 163 -11.33 -17.74 22.28
CA ILE A 163 -11.47 -16.62 23.22
C ILE A 163 -12.91 -16.46 23.73
N ASP A 164 -13.08 -16.01 24.96
CA ASP A 164 -14.38 -15.66 25.54
C ASP A 164 -14.80 -14.21 25.20
N LEU A 165 -15.97 -13.75 25.71
CA LEU A 165 -16.47 -12.40 25.47
C LEU A 165 -15.59 -11.31 26.11
N TYR A 166 -14.95 -11.61 27.24
CA TYR A 166 -14.06 -10.66 27.89
C TYR A 166 -12.78 -10.50 27.06
N GLU A 167 -12.17 -11.60 26.66
CA GLU A 167 -10.99 -11.61 25.79
C GLU A 167 -11.28 -10.97 24.44
N MET A 168 -12.52 -11.06 23.92
CA MET A 168 -12.96 -10.37 22.71
C MET A 168 -12.84 -8.84 22.89
N THR A 169 -13.28 -8.32 24.04
CA THR A 169 -13.16 -6.87 24.32
C THR A 169 -11.69 -6.43 24.39
N GLU A 170 -10.82 -7.25 24.98
CA GLU A 170 -9.38 -6.97 24.99
C GLU A 170 -8.77 -7.04 23.58
N ALA A 171 -9.23 -7.98 22.74
CA ALA A 171 -8.81 -8.06 21.35
C ALA A 171 -9.18 -6.81 20.54
N VAL A 172 -10.38 -6.25 20.74
CA VAL A 172 -10.77 -4.97 20.13
C VAL A 172 -9.83 -3.85 20.55
N LYS A 173 -9.48 -3.75 21.84
CA LYS A 173 -8.51 -2.75 22.33
C LYS A 173 -7.13 -2.95 21.71
N GLN A 174 -6.65 -4.19 21.66
CA GLN A 174 -5.37 -4.52 21.03
C GLN A 174 -5.32 -4.07 19.56
N ILE A 175 -6.37 -4.34 18.78
CA ILE A 175 -6.46 -3.89 17.38
C ILE A 175 -6.51 -2.36 17.29
N SER A 176 -7.13 -1.69 18.28
CA SER A 176 -7.23 -0.22 18.30
C SER A 176 -5.87 0.47 18.41
N GLU A 177 -4.84 -0.19 18.94
CA GLU A 177 -3.46 0.32 18.94
C GLU A 177 -2.90 0.46 17.53
N TYR A 178 -3.38 -0.36 16.58
CA TYR A 178 -2.99 -0.34 15.16
C TYR A 178 -3.98 0.44 14.26
N LYS A 179 -4.78 1.33 14.82
CA LYS A 179 -5.83 2.06 14.09
C LYS A 179 -5.32 2.79 12.85
N LEU A 180 -4.11 3.34 12.89
CA LEU A 180 -3.48 4.01 11.75
C LEU A 180 -2.99 3.03 10.66
N GLN A 181 -2.77 1.78 11.02
CA GLN A 181 -2.28 0.70 10.16
C GLN A 181 -3.33 -0.40 9.97
N ILE A 182 -4.60 -0.09 10.23
CA ILE A 182 -5.69 -1.08 10.25
C ILE A 182 -5.87 -1.79 8.90
N ASN A 183 -5.59 -1.12 7.80
CA ASN A 183 -5.64 -1.74 6.48
C ASN A 183 -4.56 -2.83 6.33
N ASP A 184 -3.33 -2.57 6.79
CA ASP A 184 -2.26 -3.57 6.78
C ASP A 184 -2.59 -4.74 7.72
N TYR A 185 -3.23 -4.47 8.85
CA TYR A 185 -3.72 -5.50 9.77
C TYR A 185 -4.75 -6.42 9.10
N PHE A 186 -5.72 -5.85 8.38
CA PHE A 186 -6.72 -6.61 7.64
C PHE A 186 -6.12 -7.37 6.45
N ASP A 187 -5.15 -6.79 5.77
CA ASP A 187 -4.44 -7.46 4.68
C ASP A 187 -3.70 -8.72 5.19
N LEU A 188 -3.09 -8.67 6.41
CA LEU A 188 -2.52 -9.85 7.06
C LEU A 188 -3.56 -10.93 7.32
N MET A 189 -4.72 -10.54 7.86
CA MET A 189 -5.82 -11.47 8.10
C MET A 189 -6.34 -12.08 6.79
N MET A 190 -6.48 -11.29 5.72
CA MET A 190 -6.91 -11.78 4.41
C MET A 190 -5.91 -12.77 3.81
N ILE A 191 -4.60 -12.50 3.93
CA ILE A 191 -3.56 -13.44 3.47
C ILE A 191 -3.60 -14.74 4.27
N TRP A 192 -3.83 -14.65 5.59
CA TRP A 192 -3.98 -15.84 6.42
C TRP A 192 -5.15 -16.72 5.97
N TYR A 193 -6.35 -16.16 5.83
CA TYR A 193 -7.53 -16.92 5.39
C TYR A 193 -7.44 -17.38 3.94
N ARG A 194 -6.72 -16.65 3.09
CA ARG A 194 -6.34 -17.13 1.75
C ARG A 194 -5.48 -18.39 1.84
N ASP A 195 -4.51 -18.42 2.74
CA ASP A 195 -3.65 -19.60 2.94
C ASP A 195 -4.43 -20.78 3.53
N VAL A 196 -5.35 -20.52 4.48
CA VAL A 196 -6.28 -21.54 5.01
C VAL A 196 -7.13 -22.15 3.89
N LEU A 197 -7.73 -21.30 3.04
CA LEU A 197 -8.54 -21.73 1.91
C LEU A 197 -7.72 -22.50 0.87
N TYR A 198 -6.53 -21.99 0.53
CA TYR A 198 -5.62 -22.63 -0.41
C TYR A 198 -5.24 -24.04 0.06
N TYR A 199 -4.80 -24.17 1.31
CA TYR A 199 -4.45 -25.48 1.87
C TYR A 199 -5.67 -26.41 1.95
N LYS A 200 -6.83 -25.89 2.34
CA LYS A 200 -8.06 -26.67 2.37
C LYS A 200 -8.41 -27.28 1.02
N ALA A 201 -8.24 -26.52 -0.05
CA ALA A 201 -8.56 -26.92 -1.43
C ALA A 201 -7.49 -27.84 -2.06
N THR A 202 -6.21 -27.55 -1.83
CA THR A 202 -5.10 -28.18 -2.58
C THR A 202 -4.32 -29.20 -1.77
N LYS A 203 -4.30 -29.08 -0.43
CA LYS A 203 -3.42 -29.81 0.50
C LYS A 203 -1.92 -29.55 0.24
N ASP A 204 -1.58 -28.57 -0.60
CA ASP A 204 -0.21 -28.19 -0.91
C ASP A 204 0.27 -27.10 0.06
N VAL A 205 1.44 -27.32 0.67
CA VAL A 205 2.09 -26.37 1.58
C VAL A 205 3.02 -25.40 0.86
N ASN A 206 3.43 -25.71 -0.38
CA ASN A 206 4.40 -24.90 -1.11
C ASN A 206 3.82 -23.57 -1.58
N GLY A 207 2.50 -23.51 -1.83
CA GLY A 207 1.80 -22.31 -2.24
C GLY A 207 1.34 -21.40 -1.10
N LEU A 208 1.68 -21.73 0.15
CA LEU A 208 1.40 -20.90 1.31
C LEU A 208 2.37 -19.70 1.36
N ILE A 209 1.85 -18.56 1.81
CA ILE A 209 2.64 -17.36 2.09
C ILE A 209 3.25 -17.44 3.49
N PHE A 210 2.44 -17.81 4.49
CA PHE A 210 2.90 -18.06 5.86
C PHE A 210 3.42 -19.47 6.04
N LYS A 211 4.58 -19.77 5.44
CA LYS A 211 5.19 -21.11 5.47
C LYS A 211 5.68 -21.53 6.85
N ASP A 212 5.98 -20.59 7.71
CA ASP A 212 6.36 -20.81 9.11
C ASP A 212 5.16 -21.18 10.00
N GLU A 213 3.94 -20.95 9.52
CA GLU A 213 2.69 -21.16 10.26
C GLU A 213 1.86 -22.38 9.76
N VAL A 214 2.48 -23.27 9.03
CA VAL A 214 1.82 -24.43 8.38
C VAL A 214 0.97 -25.26 9.34
N TYR A 215 1.40 -25.43 10.59
CA TYR A 215 0.67 -26.21 11.58
C TYR A 215 -0.69 -25.59 11.91
N ASP A 216 -0.72 -24.30 12.20
CA ASP A 216 -1.95 -23.58 12.56
C ASP A 216 -2.89 -23.42 11.36
N ILE A 217 -2.33 -23.18 10.17
CA ILE A 217 -3.11 -23.13 8.92
C ILE A 217 -3.80 -24.48 8.65
N LYS A 218 -3.10 -25.60 8.83
CA LYS A 218 -3.69 -26.94 8.67
C LYS A 218 -4.82 -27.17 9.65
N ARG A 219 -4.59 -26.87 10.93
CA ARG A 219 -5.58 -27.03 12.00
C ARG A 219 -6.86 -26.23 11.66
N GLN A 220 -6.71 -24.97 11.29
CA GLN A 220 -7.84 -24.11 10.97
C GLN A 220 -8.54 -24.54 9.67
N ALA A 221 -7.81 -25.00 8.66
CA ALA A 221 -8.40 -25.53 7.43
C ALA A 221 -9.22 -26.80 7.63
N GLU A 222 -8.92 -27.61 8.66
CA GLU A 222 -9.72 -28.76 9.05
C GLU A 222 -11.00 -28.37 9.79
N GLN A 223 -10.91 -27.36 10.66
CA GLN A 223 -12.01 -26.90 11.49
C GLN A 223 -13.04 -26.03 10.74
N SER A 224 -12.58 -25.12 9.88
CA SER A 224 -13.46 -24.19 9.17
C SER A 224 -14.11 -24.82 7.92
N SER A 225 -15.34 -24.43 7.61
CA SER A 225 -16.00 -24.77 6.34
C SER A 225 -15.57 -23.85 5.20
N TYR A 226 -15.80 -24.24 3.93
CA TYR A 226 -15.60 -23.34 2.80
C TYR A 226 -16.45 -22.08 2.89
N ASN A 227 -17.73 -22.25 3.28
CA ASN A 227 -18.65 -21.12 3.43
C ASN A 227 -18.20 -20.20 4.59
N GLY A 228 -17.74 -20.76 5.71
CA GLY A 228 -17.24 -19.96 6.83
C GLY A 228 -16.02 -19.13 6.44
N ILE A 229 -15.06 -19.70 5.71
CA ILE A 229 -13.90 -18.95 5.21
C ILE A 229 -14.34 -17.84 4.25
N GLU A 230 -15.32 -18.10 3.38
CA GLU A 230 -15.86 -17.09 2.47
C GLU A 230 -16.55 -15.94 3.25
N GLU A 231 -17.34 -16.27 4.27
CA GLU A 231 -17.98 -15.28 5.13
C GLU A 231 -16.96 -14.41 5.87
N ILE A 232 -15.88 -14.99 6.37
CA ILE A 232 -14.77 -14.25 6.99
C ILE A 232 -14.12 -13.27 5.99
N LEU A 233 -13.78 -13.73 4.78
CA LEU A 233 -13.17 -12.88 3.76
C LEU A 233 -14.10 -11.73 3.33
N GLN A 234 -15.40 -12.00 3.24
CA GLN A 234 -16.41 -10.96 2.98
C GLN A 234 -16.55 -9.98 4.15
N ALA A 235 -16.48 -10.48 5.41
CA ALA A 235 -16.54 -9.65 6.59
C ALA A 235 -15.34 -8.70 6.70
N LEU A 236 -14.13 -9.18 6.40
CA LEU A 236 -12.92 -8.34 6.32
C LEU A 236 -13.07 -7.22 5.29
N SER A 237 -13.52 -7.55 4.07
CA SER A 237 -13.76 -6.55 3.02
C SER A 237 -14.83 -5.53 3.42
N LYS A 238 -15.93 -5.97 4.05
CA LYS A 238 -16.99 -5.09 4.55
C LYS A 238 -16.49 -4.19 5.69
N ALA A 239 -15.66 -4.72 6.59
CA ALA A 239 -15.08 -3.94 7.69
C ALA A 239 -14.20 -2.81 7.14
N GLN A 240 -13.37 -3.07 6.14
CA GLN A 240 -12.53 -2.07 5.47
C GLN A 240 -13.38 -0.95 4.84
N VAL A 241 -14.45 -1.31 4.12
CA VAL A 241 -15.37 -0.32 3.52
C VAL A 241 -16.05 0.53 4.60
N ARG A 242 -16.49 -0.08 5.71
CA ARG A 242 -17.14 0.63 6.83
C ARG A 242 -16.20 1.61 7.52
N LEU A 243 -14.95 1.21 7.77
CA LEU A 243 -13.97 2.09 8.39
C LEU A 243 -13.61 3.27 7.46
N ASN A 244 -13.49 3.03 6.16
CA ASN A 244 -13.28 4.09 5.17
C ASN A 244 -14.47 5.07 5.09
N ALA A 245 -15.69 4.61 5.44
CA ALA A 245 -16.89 5.43 5.56
C ALA A 245 -17.05 6.08 6.96
N ASN A 246 -15.99 6.05 7.80
CA ASN A 246 -15.97 6.61 9.17
C ASN A 246 -17.04 6.02 10.13
N VAL A 247 -17.41 4.76 9.96
CA VAL A 247 -18.23 4.05 10.94
C VAL A 247 -17.42 3.84 12.24
N ASN A 248 -18.10 3.72 13.36
CA ASN A 248 -17.47 3.52 14.66
C ASN A 248 -16.50 2.33 14.62
N PHE A 249 -15.23 2.59 14.97
CA PHE A 249 -14.14 1.64 14.87
C PHE A 249 -14.39 0.38 15.69
N ASP A 250 -14.68 0.55 16.99
CA ASP A 250 -14.81 -0.58 17.93
C ASP A 250 -15.97 -1.51 17.53
N LEU A 251 -17.09 -0.93 17.10
CA LEU A 251 -18.24 -1.70 16.63
C LEU A 251 -17.92 -2.49 15.36
N VAL A 252 -17.16 -1.91 14.41
CA VAL A 252 -16.78 -2.60 13.18
C VAL A 252 -15.84 -3.76 13.49
N ILE A 253 -14.87 -3.56 14.38
CA ILE A 253 -13.93 -4.63 14.80
C ILE A 253 -14.67 -5.72 15.57
N GLU A 254 -15.53 -5.38 16.51
CA GLU A 254 -16.30 -6.35 17.29
C GLU A 254 -17.14 -7.26 16.38
N LEU A 255 -17.87 -6.68 15.42
CA LEU A 255 -18.64 -7.43 14.44
C LEU A 255 -17.78 -8.36 13.58
N LEU A 256 -16.59 -7.88 13.18
CA LEU A 256 -15.64 -8.69 12.42
C LEU A 256 -15.15 -9.88 13.25
N LEU A 257 -14.71 -9.64 14.48
CA LEU A 257 -14.19 -10.70 15.36
C LEU A 257 -15.26 -11.73 15.72
N LEU A 258 -16.51 -11.29 15.93
CA LEU A 258 -17.64 -12.20 16.13
C LEU A 258 -17.86 -13.09 14.92
N THR A 259 -17.87 -12.50 13.71
CA THR A 259 -18.02 -13.27 12.47
C THR A 259 -16.91 -14.32 12.30
N ILE A 260 -15.67 -13.95 12.63
CA ILE A 260 -14.54 -14.89 12.53
C ILE A 260 -14.67 -16.01 13.56
N LYS A 261 -15.10 -15.69 14.80
CA LYS A 261 -15.26 -16.66 15.87
C LYS A 261 -16.35 -17.70 15.57
N GLU A 262 -17.41 -17.31 14.90
CA GLU A 262 -18.57 -18.16 14.58
C GLU A 262 -18.31 -19.11 13.39
N ASN A 263 -17.27 -18.87 12.57
CA ASN A 263 -16.98 -19.57 11.32
C ASN A 263 -15.63 -20.29 11.34
#